data_75c7e75c8fac604aff44584e08d39bae
#
_entry.id   75c7e75c8fac604aff44584e08d39bae
#
_cell.length_a   1.000
_cell.length_b   1.000
_cell.length_c   1.000
_cell.angle_alpha   90.00
_cell.angle_beta   90.00
_cell.angle_gamma   90.00
#
_symmetry.space_group_name_H-M   'P 1'
#
loop_
_entity.id
_entity.type
_entity.pdbx_description
1 polymer ?
#
loop_
_entity_poly.entity_id
_entity_poly.type
_entity_poly.pdbx_seq_one_letter_code
_entity_poly.pdbx_strand_id
1 'polypeptide(L)'
;MEYDVKDIKLADQGKLKIEWAEATMPVLRLIKKRFLKEKPFKGLRMTACLHVTTETANLMKTLQAGGADVRLCASNPLSTQDEVAASLVKHDGIPTFAIKGEDN
;
A
#
# COMPACT_ATOMS: atom_id res chain seq x y z
N MET A 1 -5.48 14.94 1.05
CA MET A 1 -4.79 13.77 1.65
C MET A 1 -3.34 14.14 1.92
N GLU A 2 -2.89 13.85 3.12
CA GLU A 2 -1.48 14.05 3.45
C GLU A 2 -0.67 12.81 3.07
N TYR A 3 0.51 13.03 2.54
CA TYR A 3 1.44 11.96 2.20
C TYR A 3 2.86 12.51 2.09
N ASP A 4 3.83 11.62 2.10
CA ASP A 4 5.23 11.95 1.91
C ASP A 4 5.87 10.85 1.07
N VAL A 5 5.94 11.07 -0.24
CA VAL A 5 6.56 10.17 -1.20
C VAL A 5 7.54 10.96 -2.07
N LYS A 6 8.54 10.28 -2.63
CA LYS A 6 9.60 10.93 -3.37
C LYS A 6 9.10 11.69 -4.60
N ASP A 7 8.24 11.05 -5.40
CA ASP A 7 7.67 11.65 -6.60
C ASP A 7 6.36 10.95 -6.95
N ILE A 8 5.27 11.69 -6.85
CA ILE A 8 3.94 11.15 -7.16
C ILE A 8 3.82 10.73 -8.64
N LYS A 9 4.68 11.25 -9.51
CA LYS A 9 4.70 10.89 -10.93
C LYS A 9 5.12 9.44 -11.17
N LEU A 10 5.76 8.80 -10.17
CA LEU A 10 6.13 7.38 -10.24
C LEU A 10 4.95 6.44 -10.04
N ALA A 11 3.76 6.98 -9.73
CA ALA A 11 2.60 6.17 -9.35
C ALA A 11 2.18 5.15 -10.40
N ASP A 12 2.21 5.51 -11.67
CA ASP A 12 1.78 4.58 -12.73
C ASP A 12 2.73 3.41 -12.87
N GLN A 13 4.03 3.65 -12.72
CA GLN A 13 5.04 2.59 -12.72
C GLN A 13 4.84 1.66 -11.51
N GLY A 14 4.58 2.25 -10.35
CA GLY A 14 4.32 1.47 -9.13
C GLY A 14 3.06 0.62 -9.25
N LYS A 15 2.01 1.14 -9.87
CA LYS A 15 0.77 0.41 -10.08
C LYS A 15 1.02 -0.88 -10.88
N LEU A 16 1.80 -0.81 -11.94
CA LEU A 16 2.13 -1.99 -12.74
C LEU A 16 2.90 -3.03 -11.92
N LYS A 17 3.85 -2.59 -11.09
CA LYS A 17 4.60 -3.50 -10.22
C LYS A 17 3.70 -4.17 -9.18
N ILE A 18 2.78 -3.42 -8.59
CA ILE A 18 1.84 -3.95 -7.60
C ILE A 18 0.93 -5.00 -8.25
N GLU A 19 0.40 -4.70 -9.43
CA GLU A 19 -0.48 -5.63 -10.14
C GLU A 19 0.26 -6.92 -10.52
N TRP A 20 1.52 -6.79 -10.95
CA TRP A 20 2.36 -7.94 -11.23
C TRP A 20 2.54 -8.82 -10.00
N ALA A 21 2.88 -8.20 -8.85
CA ALA A 21 3.06 -8.95 -7.61
C ALA A 21 1.76 -9.60 -7.14
N GLU A 22 0.62 -8.90 -7.30
CA GLU A 22 -0.69 -9.46 -6.95
C GLU A 22 -0.98 -10.75 -7.70
N ALA A 23 -0.58 -10.82 -8.97
CA ALA A 23 -0.77 -12.03 -9.78
C ALA A 23 -0.03 -13.25 -9.21
N THR A 24 1.02 -13.02 -8.42
CA THR A 24 1.79 -14.10 -7.78
C THR A 24 1.37 -14.37 -6.34
N MET A 25 0.30 -13.74 -5.87
CA MET A 25 -0.19 -13.86 -4.48
C MET A 25 -1.63 -14.38 -4.45
N PRO A 26 -1.87 -15.63 -4.88
CA PRO A 26 -3.24 -16.12 -5.05
C PRO A 26 -4.04 -16.19 -3.75
N VAL A 27 -3.40 -16.50 -2.63
CA VAL A 27 -4.09 -16.56 -1.33
C VAL A 27 -4.56 -15.16 -0.92
N LEU A 28 -3.71 -14.17 -1.07
CA LEU A 28 -4.05 -12.79 -0.72
C LEU A 28 -5.17 -12.26 -1.62
N ARG A 29 -5.17 -12.63 -2.90
CA ARG A 29 -6.24 -12.27 -3.83
C ARG A 29 -7.59 -12.84 -3.40
N LEU A 30 -7.61 -14.08 -2.94
CA LEU A 30 -8.84 -14.71 -2.44
C LEU A 30 -9.33 -14.02 -1.17
N ILE A 31 -8.43 -13.67 -0.25
CA ILE A 31 -8.74 -12.93 0.97
C ILE A 31 -9.31 -11.56 0.61
N LYS A 32 -8.68 -10.86 -0.33
CA LYS A 32 -9.14 -9.54 -0.76
C LYS A 32 -10.56 -9.60 -1.33
N LYS A 33 -10.85 -10.60 -2.14
CA LYS A 33 -12.17 -10.81 -2.72
C LYS A 33 -13.22 -11.01 -1.63
N ARG A 34 -12.90 -11.82 -0.62
CA ARG A 34 -13.76 -12.04 0.53
C ARG A 34 -13.97 -10.77 1.34
N PHE A 35 -12.89 -9.99 1.57
CA PHE A 35 -12.95 -8.74 2.32
C PHE A 35 -13.80 -7.68 1.62
N LEU A 36 -13.76 -7.61 0.30
CA LEU A 36 -14.62 -6.69 -0.44
C LEU A 36 -16.10 -6.98 -0.18
N LYS A 37 -16.45 -8.23 0.02
CA LYS A 37 -17.81 -8.66 0.29
C LYS A 37 -18.20 -8.47 1.75
N GLU A 38 -17.34 -8.89 2.67
CA GLU A 38 -17.64 -8.95 4.10
C GLU A 38 -17.33 -7.67 4.87
N LYS A 39 -16.29 -6.94 4.42
CA LYS A 39 -15.79 -5.70 5.04
C LYS A 39 -15.59 -5.83 6.56
N PRO A 40 -14.78 -6.80 7.01
CA PRO A 40 -14.64 -7.08 8.45
C PRO A 40 -14.00 -5.94 9.25
N PHE A 41 -13.30 -5.01 8.57
CA PHE A 41 -12.60 -3.90 9.22
C PHE A 41 -13.30 -2.56 9.06
N LYS A 42 -14.56 -2.57 8.67
CA LYS A 42 -15.31 -1.33 8.47
C LYS A 42 -15.30 -0.49 9.75
N GLY A 43 -14.91 0.78 9.58
CA GLY A 43 -14.86 1.74 10.70
C GLY A 43 -13.55 1.72 11.48
N LEU A 44 -12.62 0.81 11.17
CA LEU A 44 -11.33 0.77 11.84
C LEU A 44 -10.31 1.66 11.13
N ARG A 45 -9.49 2.34 11.92
CA ARG A 45 -8.32 3.06 11.43
C ARG A 45 -7.09 2.21 11.71
N MET A 46 -6.30 1.96 10.68
CA MET A 46 -5.09 1.16 10.81
C MET A 46 -3.89 1.95 10.34
N THR A 47 -2.85 1.98 11.16
CA THR A 47 -1.55 2.52 10.79
C THR A 47 -0.55 1.38 10.80
N ALA A 48 0.10 1.16 9.67
CA ALA A 48 1.12 0.13 9.53
C ALA A 48 2.49 0.78 9.38
N CYS A 49 3.50 0.18 9.99
CA CYS A 49 4.88 0.59 9.84
C CYS A 49 5.64 -0.61 9.29
N LEU A 50 5.79 -0.66 7.97
CA LEU A 50 6.30 -1.81 7.24
C LEU A 50 7.25 -1.37 6.13
N HIS A 51 7.94 -2.33 5.52
CA HIS A 51 8.70 -2.07 4.30
C HIS A 51 7.74 -1.75 3.16
N VAL A 52 7.99 -0.66 2.44
CA VAL A 52 7.10 -0.23 1.35
C VAL A 52 7.55 -0.93 0.06
N THR A 53 7.01 -2.11 -0.13
CA THR A 53 7.30 -2.97 -1.28
C THR A 53 5.99 -3.38 -1.95
N THR A 54 6.08 -4.09 -3.08
CA THR A 54 4.89 -4.55 -3.80
C THR A 54 4.04 -5.51 -2.98
N GLU A 55 4.66 -6.37 -2.17
CA GLU A 55 3.96 -7.30 -1.29
C GLU A 55 3.19 -6.56 -0.20
N THR A 56 3.85 -5.58 0.44
CA THR A 56 3.19 -4.74 1.45
C THR A 56 2.05 -3.93 0.84
N ALA A 57 2.24 -3.41 -0.38
CA ALA A 57 1.18 -2.66 -1.06
C ALA A 57 -0.06 -3.53 -1.27
N ASN A 58 0.12 -4.78 -1.69
CA ASN A 58 -1.00 -5.69 -1.88
C ASN A 58 -1.69 -6.01 -0.55
N LEU A 59 -0.93 -6.14 0.54
CA LEU A 59 -1.50 -6.31 1.87
C LEU A 59 -2.34 -5.09 2.27
N MET A 60 -1.83 -3.87 2.07
CA MET A 60 -2.55 -2.64 2.40
C MET A 60 -3.84 -2.52 1.59
N LYS A 61 -3.80 -2.84 0.30
CA LYS A 61 -4.98 -2.85 -0.56
C LYS A 61 -6.01 -3.88 -0.06
N THR A 62 -5.55 -5.01 0.44
CA THR A 62 -6.43 -6.05 0.99
C THR A 62 -7.12 -5.55 2.26
N LEU A 63 -6.39 -4.91 3.16
CA LEU A 63 -6.98 -4.33 4.38
C LEU A 63 -7.97 -3.22 4.04
N GLN A 64 -7.65 -2.37 3.06
CA GLN A 64 -8.56 -1.34 2.59
C GLN A 64 -9.83 -1.95 1.99
N ALA A 65 -9.70 -3.02 1.24
CA ALA A 65 -10.85 -3.75 0.70
C ALA A 65 -11.76 -4.28 1.81
N GLY A 66 -11.17 -4.62 2.96
CA GLY A 66 -11.91 -5.03 4.16
C GLY A 66 -12.60 -3.89 4.90
N GLY A 67 -12.51 -2.67 4.41
CA GLY A 67 -13.17 -1.51 4.97
C GLY A 67 -12.32 -0.66 5.90
N ALA A 68 -11.05 -1.01 6.11
CA ALA A 68 -10.17 -0.24 7.00
C ALA A 68 -9.74 1.09 6.37
N ASP A 69 -9.59 2.10 7.21
CA ASP A 69 -8.91 3.34 6.86
C ASP A 69 -7.43 3.15 7.15
N VAL A 70 -6.65 2.87 6.10
CA VAL A 70 -5.26 2.43 6.23
C VAL A 70 -4.28 3.56 5.95
N ARG A 71 -3.23 3.64 6.77
CA ARG A 71 -2.10 4.55 6.57
C ARG A 71 -0.82 3.74 6.69
N LEU A 72 0.19 4.08 5.89
CA LEU A 72 1.43 3.33 5.82
C LEU A 72 2.63 4.25 6.04
N CYS A 73 3.54 3.83 6.94
CA CYS A 73 4.83 4.47 7.14
C CYS A 73 5.93 3.46 6.84
N ALA A 74 7.06 3.93 6.29
CA ALA A 74 8.20 3.06 6.07
C ALA A 74 8.89 2.73 7.40
N SER A 75 9.09 1.45 7.68
CA SER A 75 9.88 1.01 8.84
C SER A 75 11.37 1.06 8.55
N ASN A 76 11.75 0.98 7.28
CA ASN A 76 13.14 1.05 6.83
C ASN A 76 13.21 1.84 5.53
N PRO A 77 13.72 3.09 5.57
CA PRO A 77 13.77 3.92 4.37
C PRO A 77 14.60 3.32 3.23
N LEU A 78 15.61 2.48 3.56
CA LEU A 78 16.47 1.87 2.55
C LEU A 78 15.73 0.84 1.69
N SER A 79 14.66 0.24 2.21
CA SER A 79 13.89 -0.76 1.48
C SER A 79 12.66 -0.20 0.78
N THR A 80 12.42 1.11 0.88
CA THR A 80 11.28 1.75 0.25
C THR A 80 11.39 1.71 -1.27
N GLN A 81 10.33 1.27 -1.93
CA GLN A 81 10.20 1.36 -3.39
C GLN A 81 9.35 2.61 -3.69
N ASP A 82 10.00 3.68 -4.13
CA ASP A 82 9.35 4.99 -4.30
C ASP A 82 8.15 4.96 -5.25
N GLU A 83 8.23 4.17 -6.31
CA GLU A 83 7.12 4.04 -7.28
C GLU A 83 5.91 3.35 -6.65
N VAL A 84 6.13 2.41 -5.73
CA VAL A 84 5.06 1.73 -5.00
C VAL A 84 4.37 2.71 -4.04
N ALA A 85 5.17 3.49 -3.31
CA ALA A 85 4.63 4.51 -2.41
C ALA A 85 3.76 5.51 -3.16
N ALA A 86 4.24 5.98 -4.32
CA ALA A 86 3.49 6.92 -5.15
C ALA A 86 2.17 6.33 -5.65
N SER A 87 2.18 5.04 -6.04
CA SER A 87 0.98 4.36 -6.50
C SER A 87 -0.08 4.23 -5.41
N LEU A 88 0.34 3.89 -4.19
CA LEU A 88 -0.59 3.77 -3.06
C LEU A 88 -1.31 5.09 -2.80
N VAL A 89 -0.62 6.21 -2.92
CA VAL A 89 -1.24 7.53 -2.74
C VAL A 89 -2.17 7.88 -3.89
N LYS A 90 -1.68 7.79 -5.12
CA LYS A 90 -2.41 8.28 -6.28
C LYS A 90 -3.57 7.38 -6.70
N HIS A 91 -3.34 6.07 -6.75
CA HIS A 91 -4.34 5.13 -7.28
C HIS A 91 -5.20 4.48 -6.21
N ASP A 92 -4.67 4.28 -5.02
CA ASP A 92 -5.37 3.56 -3.95
C ASP A 92 -5.88 4.49 -2.84
N GLY A 93 -5.45 5.75 -2.83
CA GLY A 93 -5.87 6.71 -1.83
C GLY A 93 -5.40 6.38 -0.41
N ILE A 94 -4.29 5.64 -0.29
CA ILE A 94 -3.72 5.26 1.00
C ILE A 94 -2.61 6.26 1.38
N PRO A 95 -2.79 7.06 2.44
CA PRO A 95 -1.74 7.96 2.90
C PRO A 95 -0.46 7.18 3.21
N THR A 96 0.64 7.53 2.55
CA THR A 96 1.91 6.82 2.65
C THR A 96 3.02 7.83 2.95
N PHE A 97 3.83 7.55 3.96
CA PHE A 97 4.92 8.41 4.41
C PHE A 97 6.23 7.63 4.27
N ALA A 98 6.79 7.67 3.06
CA ALA A 98 7.95 6.85 2.73
C ALA A 98 8.75 7.43 1.57
N ILE A 99 10.03 7.67 1.81
CA ILE A 99 11.00 8.06 0.78
C ILE A 99 12.24 7.19 0.96
N LYS A 100 12.70 6.56 -0.11
CA LYS A 100 13.89 5.71 -0.06
C LYS A 100 15.11 6.52 0.36
N GLY A 101 15.84 6.04 1.37
CA GLY A 101 17.01 6.71 1.89
C GLY A 101 16.71 7.88 2.81
N GLU A 102 15.45 8.09 3.18
CA GLU A 102 15.05 9.16 4.10
C GLU A 102 15.65 8.93 5.49
N ASP A 103 16.20 9.98 6.09
CA ASP A 103 16.67 9.94 7.47
C ASP A 103 15.49 10.09 8.43
N ASN A 104 15.54 9.34 9.50
CA ASN A 104 14.52 9.40 10.56
C ASN A 104 14.74 10.57 11.51
#